data_5d5f947a88f12560333f1b2c93dd3dc1
#
_entry.id   5d5f947a88f12560333f1b2c93dd3dc1
#
_cell.length_a   1.000
_cell.length_b   1.000
_cell.length_c   1.000
_cell.angle_alpha   90.00
_cell.angle_beta   90.00
_cell.angle_gamma   90.00
#
_symmetry.space_group_name_H-M   'P 1'
#
loop_
_entity.id
_entity.type
_entity.pdbx_description
1 polymer ?
#
loop_
_entity_poly.entity_id
_entity_poly.type
_entity_poly.pdbx_seq_one_letter_code
_entity_poly.pdbx_strand_id
1 'polypeptide(L)'
;EFGVDQWRTNPEANTKTIAATFREAAKIAADHGDRLAAEGEICWAGMHSWKDMLNLLEEVGMPESLGFQADLAHTYLYLMGYNAPECALLQDGYTVDEFYAAYEKMTDKLRPWTIDFHVAQNDGDVHGAGSHDKTGKHCPADDPNGKLDIVKCAEYWLKDAPARGIEHICWDGCMFPNATLEKPDTWNTILDVMIKVREAYSWS
;
A
#
# COMPACT_ATOMS: atom_id res chain seq x y z
N GLU A 1 2.68 -15.32 16.01
CA GLU A 1 1.86 -14.86 14.88
C GLU A 1 0.48 -14.48 15.40
N PHE A 2 0.06 -13.24 15.20
CA PHE A 2 -1.32 -12.86 15.48
C PHE A 2 -2.16 -13.21 14.25
N GLY A 3 -3.13 -14.12 14.44
CA GLY A 3 -4.18 -14.25 13.45
C GLY A 3 -5.11 -13.02 13.49
N VAL A 4 -5.77 -12.76 12.38
CA VAL A 4 -6.70 -11.64 12.22
C VAL A 4 -7.81 -11.65 13.27
N ASP A 5 -8.40 -12.81 13.51
CA ASP A 5 -9.45 -12.97 14.52
C ASP A 5 -8.94 -12.65 15.93
N GLN A 6 -7.72 -13.04 16.24
CA GLN A 6 -7.10 -12.74 17.54
C GLN A 6 -6.87 -11.23 17.69
N TRP A 7 -6.38 -10.55 16.66
CA TRP A 7 -6.17 -9.10 16.70
C TRP A 7 -7.47 -8.36 17.02
N ARG A 8 -8.57 -8.76 16.41
CA ARG A 8 -9.88 -8.13 16.59
C ARG A 8 -10.49 -8.31 17.96
N THR A 9 -10.03 -9.26 18.76
CA THR A 9 -10.53 -9.41 20.14
C THR A 9 -10.17 -8.21 21.04
N ASN A 10 -9.04 -7.58 20.78
CA ASN A 10 -8.59 -6.36 21.46
C ASN A 10 -7.60 -5.59 20.55
N PRO A 11 -8.08 -4.85 19.55
CA PRO A 11 -7.24 -4.21 18.55
C PRO A 11 -6.17 -3.31 19.16
N GLU A 12 -6.51 -2.51 20.18
CA GLU A 12 -5.54 -1.60 20.80
C GLU A 12 -4.37 -2.35 21.45
N ALA A 13 -4.65 -3.32 22.30
CA ALA A 13 -3.60 -4.10 22.98
C ALA A 13 -2.77 -4.93 22.00
N ASN A 14 -3.43 -5.51 21.00
CA ASN A 14 -2.76 -6.34 19.99
C ASN A 14 -1.91 -5.50 19.03
N THR A 15 -2.33 -4.30 18.67
CA THR A 15 -1.51 -3.35 17.90
C THR A 15 -0.24 -2.97 18.68
N LYS A 16 -0.33 -2.73 20.00
CA LYS A 16 0.86 -2.48 20.84
C LYS A 16 1.84 -3.66 20.82
N THR A 17 1.33 -4.89 20.79
CA THR A 17 2.17 -6.09 20.71
C THR A 17 2.87 -6.20 19.34
N ILE A 18 2.15 -5.93 18.26
CA ILE A 18 2.72 -5.88 16.90
C ILE A 18 3.77 -4.77 16.82
N ALA A 19 3.45 -3.58 17.31
CA ALA A 19 4.35 -2.44 17.33
C ALA A 19 5.65 -2.70 18.12
N ALA A 20 5.57 -3.48 19.19
CA ALA A 20 6.78 -3.88 19.94
C ALA A 20 7.73 -4.71 19.06
N THR A 21 7.20 -5.64 18.25
CA THR A 21 8.00 -6.42 17.29
C THR A 21 8.62 -5.54 16.21
N PHE A 22 7.85 -4.60 15.65
CA PHE A 22 8.36 -3.65 14.66
C PHE A 22 9.43 -2.73 15.27
N ARG A 23 9.28 -2.31 16.54
CA ARG A 23 10.33 -1.52 17.24
C ARG A 23 11.66 -2.27 17.35
N GLU A 24 11.62 -3.55 17.69
CA GLU A 24 12.85 -4.34 17.75
C GLU A 24 13.51 -4.47 16.36
N ALA A 25 12.72 -4.72 15.34
CA ALA A 25 13.23 -4.77 13.97
C ALA A 25 13.79 -3.41 13.51
N ALA A 26 13.10 -2.31 13.83
CA ALA A 26 13.54 -0.95 13.49
C ALA A 26 14.85 -0.56 14.22
N LYS A 27 15.04 -1.01 15.46
CA LYS A 27 16.31 -0.82 16.19
C LYS A 27 17.46 -1.55 15.50
N ILE A 28 17.23 -2.80 15.08
CA ILE A 28 18.24 -3.57 14.34
C ILE A 28 18.61 -2.85 13.04
N ALA A 29 17.63 -2.38 12.28
CA ALA A 29 17.88 -1.62 11.05
C ALA A 29 18.69 -0.34 11.35
N ALA A 30 18.30 0.43 12.38
CA ALA A 30 18.99 1.64 12.79
C ALA A 30 20.45 1.37 13.19
N ASP A 31 20.73 0.26 13.89
CA ASP A 31 22.10 -0.14 14.28
C ASP A 31 22.98 -0.45 13.05
N HIS A 32 22.36 -0.79 11.91
CA HIS A 32 23.04 -1.00 10.63
C HIS A 32 23.03 0.22 9.71
N GLY A 33 22.40 1.31 10.12
CA GLY A 33 22.25 2.52 9.31
C GLY A 33 21.17 2.40 8.22
N ASP A 34 20.29 1.42 8.37
CA ASP A 34 19.20 1.13 7.43
C ASP A 34 17.85 1.61 7.96
N ARG A 35 16.83 1.59 7.08
CA ARG A 35 15.44 1.84 7.40
C ARG A 35 14.59 0.66 6.93
N LEU A 36 13.51 0.40 7.64
CA LEU A 36 12.50 -0.59 7.25
C LEU A 36 11.26 0.11 6.69
N ALA A 37 10.69 -0.44 5.65
CA ALA A 37 9.38 -0.06 5.13
C ALA A 37 8.37 -1.17 5.45
N ALA A 38 7.31 -0.81 6.18
CA ALA A 38 6.20 -1.71 6.45
C ALA A 38 5.18 -1.63 5.33
N GLU A 39 4.98 -2.72 4.63
CA GLU A 39 3.92 -2.84 3.63
C GLU A 39 2.57 -3.15 4.30
N GLY A 40 1.53 -2.44 3.85
CA GLY A 40 0.19 -2.57 4.40
C GLY A 40 -0.70 -3.48 3.58
N GLU A 41 -0.64 -4.79 3.80
CA GLU A 41 -1.58 -5.72 3.18
C GLU A 41 -2.86 -5.83 4.02
N ILE A 42 -4.02 -5.68 3.36
CA ILE A 42 -5.32 -5.58 4.05
C ILE A 42 -5.76 -6.82 4.84
N CYS A 43 -5.15 -7.98 4.60
CA CYS A 43 -5.44 -9.22 5.31
C CYS A 43 -4.54 -9.45 6.54
N TRP A 44 -3.57 -8.58 6.80
CA TRP A 44 -2.68 -8.74 7.95
C TRP A 44 -3.23 -8.07 9.20
N ALA A 45 -3.07 -8.74 10.33
CA ALA A 45 -3.50 -8.22 11.62
C ALA A 45 -2.89 -6.85 11.92
N GLY A 46 -3.73 -5.87 12.28
CA GLY A 46 -3.31 -4.50 12.54
C GLY A 46 -3.05 -3.64 11.29
N MET A 47 -3.33 -4.17 10.09
CA MET A 47 -3.13 -3.48 8.81
C MET A 47 -4.37 -3.55 7.91
N HIS A 48 -5.56 -3.78 8.48
CA HIS A 48 -6.79 -3.97 7.70
C HIS A 48 -7.29 -2.71 7.00
N SER A 49 -6.86 -1.56 7.48
CA SER A 49 -7.22 -0.26 6.93
C SER A 49 -6.07 0.72 6.97
N TRP A 50 -6.22 1.81 6.23
CA TRP A 50 -5.29 2.94 6.29
C TRP A 50 -5.16 3.54 7.70
N LYS A 51 -6.23 3.49 8.52
CA LYS A 51 -6.18 3.96 9.91
C LYS A 51 -5.42 3.01 10.82
N ASP A 52 -5.63 1.70 10.64
CA ASP A 52 -4.90 0.72 11.44
C ASP A 52 -3.41 0.79 11.14
N MET A 53 -3.05 0.95 9.85
CA MET A 53 -1.67 1.14 9.44
C MET A 53 -1.05 2.40 10.05
N LEU A 54 -1.76 3.53 10.01
CA LEU A 54 -1.31 4.77 10.64
C LEU A 54 -1.12 4.60 12.15
N ASN A 55 -2.11 4.01 12.83
CA ASN A 55 -2.03 3.73 14.27
C ASN A 55 -0.84 2.83 14.62
N LEU A 56 -0.54 1.83 13.78
CA LEU A 56 0.62 0.97 13.98
C LEU A 56 1.94 1.75 13.87
N LEU A 57 2.10 2.56 12.84
CA LEU A 57 3.28 3.40 12.64
C LEU A 57 3.48 4.39 13.79
N GLU A 58 2.41 5.05 14.23
CA GLU A 58 2.41 5.97 15.38
C GLU A 58 2.75 5.24 16.69
N GLU A 59 2.19 4.06 16.92
CA GLU A 59 2.48 3.25 18.12
C GLU A 59 3.94 2.75 18.11
N VAL A 60 4.51 2.42 16.96
CA VAL A 60 5.96 2.10 16.86
C VAL A 60 6.80 3.31 17.25
N GLY A 61 6.47 4.50 16.77
CA GLY A 61 7.10 5.76 17.21
C GLY A 61 8.55 5.92 16.81
N MET A 62 8.99 5.32 15.70
CA MET A 62 10.38 5.37 15.20
C MET A 62 10.43 5.82 13.71
N PRO A 63 9.95 7.03 13.37
CA PRO A 63 9.82 7.46 11.97
C PRO A 63 11.17 7.55 11.23
N GLU A 64 12.28 7.69 11.94
CA GLU A 64 13.61 7.70 11.33
C GLU A 64 14.08 6.32 10.87
N SER A 65 13.51 5.24 11.42
CA SER A 65 13.96 3.86 11.19
C SER A 65 12.88 2.96 10.61
N LEU A 66 11.61 3.34 10.73
CA LEU A 66 10.47 2.61 10.18
C LEU A 66 9.52 3.58 9.47
N GLY A 67 9.26 3.29 8.22
CA GLY A 67 8.25 4.00 7.44
C GLY A 67 7.23 3.06 6.80
N PHE A 68 6.42 3.61 5.93
CA PHE A 68 5.40 2.92 5.18
C PHE A 68 5.88 2.63 3.75
N GLN A 69 5.65 1.42 3.28
CA GLN A 69 5.69 1.10 1.86
C GLN A 69 4.30 1.27 1.29
N ALA A 70 4.15 2.27 0.45
CA ALA A 70 2.88 2.51 -0.23
C ALA A 70 2.84 1.68 -1.51
N ASP A 71 1.91 0.74 -1.57
CA ASP A 71 1.57 0.02 -2.80
C ASP A 71 0.23 0.51 -3.34
N LEU A 72 0.16 0.80 -4.64
CA LEU A 72 -1.05 1.34 -5.26
C LEU A 72 -2.23 0.38 -5.17
N ALA A 73 -1.99 -0.92 -5.34
CA ALA A 73 -3.06 -1.91 -5.30
C ALA A 73 -3.63 -2.09 -3.89
N HIS A 74 -2.77 -2.20 -2.88
CA HIS A 74 -3.21 -2.34 -1.49
C HIS A 74 -3.92 -1.08 -0.99
N THR A 75 -3.43 0.10 -1.35
CA THR A 75 -4.05 1.36 -0.93
C THR A 75 -5.39 1.61 -1.60
N TYR A 76 -5.64 1.09 -2.80
CA TYR A 76 -6.99 1.04 -3.37
C TYR A 76 -7.95 0.23 -2.49
N LEU A 77 -7.52 -0.93 -2.02
CA LEU A 77 -8.34 -1.78 -1.16
C LEU A 77 -8.64 -1.13 0.20
N TYR A 78 -7.73 -0.31 0.71
CA TYR A 78 -7.99 0.53 1.89
C TYR A 78 -9.12 1.53 1.67
N LEU A 79 -9.20 2.14 0.48
CA LEU A 79 -10.31 3.07 0.16
C LEU A 79 -11.65 2.37 0.21
N MET A 80 -11.71 1.13 -0.28
CA MET A 80 -12.94 0.33 -0.32
C MET A 80 -13.32 -0.28 1.03
N GLY A 81 -12.37 -0.39 1.97
CA GLY A 81 -12.62 -0.89 3.33
C GLY A 81 -13.05 -2.35 3.39
N TYR A 82 -12.54 -3.21 2.51
CA TYR A 82 -12.99 -4.61 2.41
C TYR A 82 -12.88 -5.42 3.71
N ASN A 83 -11.86 -5.16 4.52
CA ASN A 83 -11.66 -5.81 5.83
C ASN A 83 -11.96 -4.88 7.02
N ALA A 84 -12.25 -3.61 6.77
CA ALA A 84 -12.57 -2.61 7.77
C ALA A 84 -13.58 -1.60 7.21
N PRO A 85 -14.85 -2.01 7.01
CA PRO A 85 -15.86 -1.16 6.39
C PRO A 85 -16.11 0.15 7.13
N GLU A 86 -15.84 0.19 8.43
CA GLU A 86 -15.90 1.42 9.25
C GLU A 86 -14.82 2.44 8.90
N CYS A 87 -13.78 2.03 8.18
CA CYS A 87 -12.69 2.87 7.71
C CYS A 87 -12.76 3.17 6.20
N ALA A 88 -13.76 2.63 5.51
CA ALA A 88 -13.97 2.87 4.09
C ALA A 88 -14.12 4.37 3.79
N LEU A 89 -13.53 4.80 2.70
CA LEU A 89 -13.66 6.17 2.18
C LEU A 89 -14.49 6.20 0.90
N LEU A 90 -14.68 5.04 0.27
CA LEU A 90 -15.47 4.85 -0.94
C LEU A 90 -16.50 3.74 -0.74
N GLN A 91 -17.53 3.79 -1.55
CA GLN A 91 -18.52 2.74 -1.70
C GLN A 91 -18.68 2.39 -3.18
N ASP A 92 -19.20 1.23 -3.48
CA ASP A 92 -19.47 0.84 -4.87
C ASP A 92 -20.29 1.91 -5.60
N GLY A 93 -19.91 2.19 -6.84
CA GLY A 93 -20.55 3.21 -7.66
C GLY A 93 -20.03 4.64 -7.43
N TYR A 94 -18.91 4.81 -6.75
CA TYR A 94 -18.25 6.10 -6.58
C TYR A 94 -17.96 6.80 -7.93
N THR A 95 -18.01 8.11 -7.93
CA THR A 95 -17.60 8.95 -9.05
C THR A 95 -16.08 9.16 -9.05
N VAL A 96 -15.54 9.62 -10.17
CA VAL A 96 -14.12 9.95 -10.31
C VAL A 96 -13.70 11.03 -9.31
N ASP A 97 -14.53 12.03 -9.09
CA ASP A 97 -14.23 13.12 -8.14
C ASP A 97 -14.23 12.61 -6.69
N GLU A 98 -15.17 11.75 -6.33
CA GLU A 98 -15.18 11.09 -5.02
C GLU A 98 -13.95 10.22 -4.82
N PHE A 99 -13.52 9.50 -5.86
CA PHE A 99 -12.31 8.70 -5.80
C PHE A 99 -11.09 9.56 -5.44
N TYR A 100 -10.83 10.64 -6.18
CA TYR A 100 -9.64 11.45 -5.93
C TYR A 100 -9.72 12.21 -4.60
N ALA A 101 -10.89 12.66 -4.16
CA ALA A 101 -11.06 13.26 -2.85
C ALA A 101 -10.76 12.26 -1.71
N ALA A 102 -11.22 11.02 -1.84
CA ALA A 102 -10.93 9.95 -0.89
C ALA A 102 -9.44 9.56 -0.90
N TYR A 103 -8.86 9.48 -2.11
CA TYR A 103 -7.46 9.15 -2.32
C TYR A 103 -6.54 10.19 -1.66
N GLU A 104 -6.80 11.48 -1.90
CA GLU A 104 -6.07 12.59 -1.27
C GLU A 104 -6.16 12.52 0.25
N LYS A 105 -7.36 12.34 0.79
CA LYS A 105 -7.59 12.22 2.24
C LYS A 105 -6.76 11.11 2.88
N MET A 106 -6.66 9.95 2.25
CA MET A 106 -5.87 8.83 2.73
C MET A 106 -4.37 9.11 2.59
N THR A 107 -3.95 9.53 1.41
CA THR A 107 -2.53 9.76 1.11
C THR A 107 -1.94 10.88 1.94
N ASP A 108 -2.67 11.94 2.23
CA ASP A 108 -2.22 13.03 3.12
C ASP A 108 -1.88 12.54 4.54
N LYS A 109 -2.49 11.44 4.99
CA LYS A 109 -2.18 10.83 6.29
C LYS A 109 -1.00 9.88 6.25
N LEU A 110 -0.89 9.06 5.21
CA LEU A 110 0.14 8.03 5.10
C LEU A 110 1.42 8.52 4.41
N ARG A 111 1.32 9.49 3.49
CA ARG A 111 2.47 10.01 2.75
C ARG A 111 3.64 10.49 3.64
N PRO A 112 3.43 11.18 4.77
CA PRO A 112 4.54 11.57 5.65
C PRO A 112 5.37 10.39 6.18
N TRP A 113 4.75 9.22 6.27
CA TRP A 113 5.39 7.97 6.68
C TRP A 113 6.01 7.18 5.52
N THR A 114 5.61 7.50 4.28
CA THR A 114 6.00 6.72 3.10
C THR A 114 7.46 6.95 2.75
N ILE A 115 8.23 5.87 2.73
CA ILE A 115 9.66 5.84 2.40
C ILE A 115 9.99 4.89 1.27
N ASP A 116 9.01 4.10 0.82
CA ASP A 116 9.10 3.20 -0.31
C ASP A 116 7.78 3.20 -1.08
N PHE A 117 7.84 2.95 -2.41
CA PHE A 117 6.67 3.08 -3.25
C PHE A 117 6.63 2.03 -4.35
N HIS A 118 5.56 1.26 -4.35
CA HIS A 118 5.26 0.27 -5.38
C HIS A 118 4.18 0.76 -6.34
N VAL A 119 4.51 0.73 -7.61
CA VAL A 119 3.57 0.96 -8.71
C VAL A 119 2.87 -0.36 -9.02
N ALA A 120 1.56 -0.36 -8.97
CA ALA A 120 0.74 -1.54 -9.21
C ALA A 120 -0.62 -1.15 -9.81
N GLN A 121 -1.35 -2.12 -10.32
CA GLN A 121 -2.75 -1.98 -10.74
C GLN A 121 -3.61 -2.98 -9.98
N ASN A 122 -4.86 -2.61 -9.73
CA ASN A 122 -5.85 -3.45 -9.07
C ASN A 122 -7.19 -3.37 -9.83
N ASP A 123 -7.86 -4.49 -10.04
CA ASP A 123 -9.17 -4.57 -10.69
C ASP A 123 -10.35 -4.55 -9.70
N GLY A 124 -10.07 -4.49 -8.40
CA GLY A 124 -11.06 -4.54 -7.33
C GLY A 124 -11.53 -5.94 -6.98
N ASP A 125 -10.96 -6.97 -7.61
CA ASP A 125 -11.26 -8.35 -7.25
C ASP A 125 -10.54 -8.71 -5.93
N VAL A 126 -11.28 -9.28 -4.99
CA VAL A 126 -10.75 -9.69 -3.68
C VAL A 126 -11.04 -11.16 -3.43
N HIS A 127 -10.10 -11.81 -2.75
CA HIS A 127 -10.18 -13.20 -2.34
C HIS A 127 -10.33 -13.29 -0.84
N GLY A 128 -10.79 -14.41 -0.34
CA GLY A 128 -11.06 -14.65 1.07
C GLY A 128 -12.53 -14.96 1.33
N ALA A 129 -12.80 -15.80 2.32
CA ALA A 129 -14.14 -16.28 2.63
C ALA A 129 -14.79 -15.53 3.81
N GLY A 130 -13.98 -14.90 4.65
CA GLY A 130 -14.41 -14.22 5.86
C GLY A 130 -14.61 -12.71 5.67
N SER A 131 -14.87 -12.04 6.78
CA SER A 131 -15.04 -10.59 6.82
C SER A 131 -13.72 -9.84 7.03
N HIS A 132 -12.61 -10.55 7.23
CA HIS A 132 -11.33 -9.98 7.66
C HIS A 132 -10.10 -10.59 7.00
N ASP A 133 -10.29 -11.57 6.14
CA ASP A 133 -9.23 -12.31 5.46
C ASP A 133 -9.15 -11.99 3.96
N LYS A 134 -9.85 -10.95 3.53
CA LYS A 134 -9.83 -10.55 2.12
C LYS A 134 -8.47 -9.99 1.75
N THR A 135 -7.98 -10.44 0.61
CA THR A 135 -6.80 -9.88 -0.05
C THR A 135 -7.13 -9.58 -1.50
N GLY A 136 -6.44 -8.64 -2.10
CA GLY A 136 -6.53 -8.32 -3.51
C GLY A 136 -5.39 -8.95 -4.28
N LYS A 137 -5.54 -9.01 -5.59
CA LYS A 137 -4.44 -9.37 -6.49
C LYS A 137 -4.09 -8.18 -7.38
N HIS A 138 -2.83 -8.11 -7.72
CA HIS A 138 -2.38 -7.19 -8.73
C HIS A 138 -2.80 -7.69 -10.12
N CYS A 139 -3.18 -6.77 -10.98
CA CYS A 139 -3.50 -7.08 -12.37
C CYS A 139 -2.55 -6.33 -13.32
N PRO A 140 -2.51 -6.70 -14.63
CA PRO A 140 -1.69 -6.01 -15.62
C PRO A 140 -1.93 -4.50 -15.64
N ALA A 141 -0.91 -3.73 -15.95
CA ALA A 141 -0.98 -2.26 -15.97
C ALA A 141 -2.03 -1.72 -16.96
N ASP A 142 -2.29 -2.47 -18.02
CA ASP A 142 -3.27 -2.18 -19.07
C ASP A 142 -4.56 -3.00 -18.94
N ASP A 143 -4.81 -3.58 -17.77
CA ASP A 143 -6.05 -4.33 -17.54
C ASP A 143 -7.28 -3.42 -17.75
N PRO A 144 -8.23 -3.80 -18.63
CA PRO A 144 -9.41 -2.98 -18.91
C PRO A 144 -10.34 -2.83 -17.70
N ASN A 145 -10.21 -3.67 -16.68
CA ASN A 145 -10.93 -3.59 -15.42
C ASN A 145 -10.16 -2.84 -14.33
N GLY A 146 -8.92 -2.43 -14.63
CA GLY A 146 -8.07 -1.70 -13.69
C GLY A 146 -8.75 -0.45 -13.14
N LYS A 147 -8.66 -0.26 -11.83
CA LYS A 147 -9.35 0.80 -11.09
C LYS A 147 -8.54 2.08 -10.98
N LEU A 148 -7.24 2.01 -11.27
CA LEU A 148 -6.30 3.10 -11.02
C LEU A 148 -5.86 3.77 -12.31
N ASP A 149 -5.97 5.08 -12.37
CA ASP A 149 -5.08 5.89 -13.21
C ASP A 149 -3.72 5.91 -12.50
N ILE A 150 -2.86 4.97 -12.88
CA ILE A 150 -1.58 4.70 -12.20
C ILE A 150 -0.73 5.97 -12.09
N VAL A 151 -0.62 6.74 -13.19
CA VAL A 151 0.21 7.94 -13.23
C VAL A 151 -0.34 8.98 -12.26
N LYS A 152 -1.62 9.25 -12.32
CA LYS A 152 -2.27 10.24 -11.45
C LYS A 152 -2.29 9.80 -9.98
N CYS A 153 -2.50 8.52 -9.71
CA CYS A 153 -2.44 7.99 -8.34
C CYS A 153 -1.01 8.08 -7.76
N ALA A 154 0.01 7.82 -8.58
CA ALA A 154 1.40 7.96 -8.16
C ALA A 154 1.75 9.40 -7.73
N GLU A 155 1.13 10.44 -8.34
CA GLU A 155 1.34 11.85 -7.96
C GLU A 155 1.14 12.08 -6.46
N TYR A 156 0.06 11.54 -5.90
CA TYR A 156 -0.26 11.73 -4.49
C TYR A 156 0.82 11.16 -3.55
N TRP A 157 1.44 10.06 -3.93
CA TRP A 157 2.50 9.42 -3.15
C TRP A 157 3.89 10.02 -3.40
N LEU A 158 4.17 10.42 -4.64
CA LEU A 158 5.48 10.92 -5.05
C LEU A 158 5.69 12.41 -4.82
N LYS A 159 4.68 13.13 -4.34
CA LYS A 159 4.84 14.52 -3.92
C LYS A 159 5.94 14.61 -2.86
N ASP A 160 6.98 15.40 -3.14
CA ASP A 160 8.16 15.59 -2.28
C ASP A 160 8.92 14.27 -1.94
N ALA A 161 8.82 13.26 -2.79
CA ALA A 161 9.41 11.94 -2.57
C ALA A 161 10.92 11.96 -2.29
N PRO A 162 11.77 12.73 -3.03
CA PRO A 162 13.20 12.80 -2.73
C PRO A 162 13.50 13.34 -1.33
N ALA A 163 12.72 14.31 -0.84
CA ALA A 163 12.89 14.85 0.51
C ALA A 163 12.55 13.84 1.62
N ARG A 164 11.80 12.78 1.28
CA ARG A 164 11.47 11.67 2.18
C ARG A 164 12.41 10.46 2.03
N GLY A 165 13.43 10.58 1.17
CA GLY A 165 14.40 9.52 0.93
C GLY A 165 13.88 8.40 0.03
N ILE A 166 12.84 8.65 -0.80
CA ILE A 166 12.42 7.70 -1.83
C ILE A 166 13.34 7.91 -3.04
N GLU A 167 14.23 6.98 -3.29
CA GLU A 167 15.26 7.06 -4.34
C GLU A 167 14.93 6.17 -5.54
N HIS A 168 14.00 5.26 -5.40
CA HIS A 168 13.56 4.36 -6.46
C HIS A 168 12.06 4.06 -6.32
N ILE A 169 11.49 3.61 -7.43
CA ILE A 169 10.15 3.07 -7.49
C ILE A 169 10.23 1.70 -8.16
N CYS A 170 9.41 0.76 -7.75
CA CYS A 170 9.34 -0.54 -8.38
C CYS A 170 7.91 -0.88 -8.82
N TRP A 171 7.81 -1.76 -9.79
CA TRP A 171 6.55 -2.38 -10.16
C TRP A 171 6.34 -3.62 -9.28
N ASP A 172 5.19 -3.70 -8.65
CA ASP A 172 4.76 -4.93 -8.01
C ASP A 172 3.75 -5.69 -8.91
N GLY A 173 4.21 -6.81 -9.42
CA GLY A 173 3.42 -7.76 -10.22
C GLY A 173 3.22 -9.07 -9.47
N CYS A 174 3.21 -9.06 -8.15
CA CYS A 174 2.96 -10.27 -7.38
C CYS A 174 1.62 -10.89 -7.80
N MET A 175 1.52 -12.20 -7.68
CA MET A 175 0.34 -12.97 -8.07
C MET A 175 0.09 -13.05 -9.60
N PHE A 176 0.95 -12.51 -10.45
CA PHE A 176 0.87 -12.78 -11.88
C PHE A 176 1.18 -14.25 -12.15
N PRO A 177 0.39 -14.95 -13.00
CA PRO A 177 0.74 -16.27 -13.44
C PRO A 177 2.10 -16.29 -14.15
N ASN A 178 2.95 -17.30 -13.91
CA ASN A 178 4.24 -17.44 -14.58
C ASN A 178 4.15 -17.29 -16.10
N ALA A 179 3.11 -17.88 -16.70
CA ALA A 179 2.87 -17.77 -18.14
C ALA A 179 2.62 -16.31 -18.62
N THR A 180 2.22 -15.40 -17.72
CA THR A 180 2.13 -13.96 -18.02
C THR A 180 3.49 -13.31 -17.91
N LEU A 181 4.28 -13.64 -16.89
CA LEU A 181 5.62 -13.09 -16.68
C LEU A 181 6.65 -13.56 -17.72
N GLU A 182 6.41 -14.69 -18.39
CA GLU A 182 7.24 -15.20 -19.49
C GLU A 182 7.04 -14.44 -20.81
N LYS A 183 6.01 -13.60 -20.91
CA LYS A 183 5.72 -12.85 -22.15
C LYS A 183 6.47 -11.52 -22.16
N PRO A 184 7.25 -11.22 -23.22
CA PRO A 184 7.92 -9.93 -23.36
C PRO A 184 6.96 -8.73 -23.33
N ASP A 185 5.78 -8.87 -23.90
CA ASP A 185 4.78 -7.80 -23.97
C ASP A 185 4.31 -7.36 -22.58
N THR A 186 4.23 -8.28 -21.61
CA THR A 186 3.92 -7.96 -20.21
C THR A 186 4.95 -6.96 -19.66
N TRP A 187 6.23 -7.23 -19.89
CA TRP A 187 7.30 -6.36 -19.40
C TRP A 187 7.36 -5.03 -20.13
N ASN A 188 7.09 -5.01 -21.44
CA ASN A 188 6.99 -3.77 -22.21
C ASN A 188 5.88 -2.89 -21.66
N THR A 189 4.70 -3.44 -21.37
CA THR A 189 3.58 -2.69 -20.78
C THR A 189 3.95 -2.14 -19.40
N ILE A 190 4.59 -2.94 -18.56
CA ILE A 190 5.08 -2.51 -17.24
C ILE A 190 6.10 -1.36 -17.40
N LEU A 191 7.09 -1.51 -18.26
CA LEU A 191 8.11 -0.50 -18.49
C LEU A 191 7.51 0.80 -19.02
N ASP A 192 6.55 0.72 -19.95
CA ASP A 192 5.87 1.89 -20.50
C ASP A 192 5.15 2.71 -19.41
N VAL A 193 4.48 2.05 -18.47
CA VAL A 193 3.81 2.76 -17.38
C VAL A 193 4.82 3.33 -16.38
N MET A 194 5.88 2.58 -16.07
CA MET A 194 6.94 3.06 -15.17
C MET A 194 7.65 4.29 -15.74
N ILE A 195 7.91 4.30 -17.06
CA ILE A 195 8.48 5.45 -17.75
C ILE A 195 7.54 6.66 -17.64
N LYS A 196 6.23 6.47 -17.88
CA LYS A 196 5.23 7.56 -17.74
C LYS A 196 5.20 8.13 -16.33
N VAL A 197 5.23 7.28 -15.29
CA VAL A 197 5.30 7.73 -13.90
C VAL A 197 6.56 8.55 -13.66
N ARG A 198 7.73 8.05 -14.09
CA ARG A 198 9.01 8.74 -13.96
C ARG A 198 8.98 10.12 -14.66
N GLU A 199 8.50 10.18 -15.90
CA GLU A 199 8.47 11.41 -16.69
C GLU A 199 7.50 12.43 -16.11
N ALA A 200 6.33 11.99 -15.64
CA ALA A 200 5.31 12.87 -15.06
C ALA A 200 5.82 13.60 -13.80
N TYR A 201 6.70 12.97 -13.02
CA TYR A 201 7.16 13.52 -11.72
C TYR A 201 8.64 13.87 -11.72
N SER A 202 9.24 14.03 -12.90
CA SER A 202 10.65 14.44 -13.06
C SER A 202 11.60 13.59 -12.22
N TRP A 203 11.30 12.31 -12.12
CA TRP A 203 12.13 11.34 -11.44
C TRP A 203 13.38 11.09 -12.29
N SER A 204 14.51 11.61 -11.86
CA SER A 204 15.80 11.54 -12.59
C SER A 204 16.61 10.32 -12.20
#